data_1c0ce5d3528095603fb0230a71643957
#
_entry.id   1c0ce5d3528095603fb0230a71643957
#
_cell.length_a   1.000
_cell.length_b   1.000
_cell.length_c   1.000
_cell.angle_alpha   90.00
_cell.angle_beta   90.00
_cell.angle_gamma   90.00
#
_symmetry.space_group_name_H-M   'P 1'
#
loop_
_entity.id
_entity.type
_entity.pdbx_description
1 polymer ?
#
loop_
_entity_poly.entity_id
_entity_poly.type
_entity_poly.pdbx_seq_one_letter_code
_entity_poly.pdbx_strand_id
1 'polypeptide(L)'
;PDFHWLSAGITGVCAYQGRLCILSGNYVAFSAAGNPKRWYRSTVTELLDSDPIEVGASSQSSASYTWGVQYQRDLLLFSKSHQAVVPSTGQAITPRTATIAPTSGYATDTNAPPAIMGKTLMYARPTAPGYTGFMEMIPSQYTAGQYISDDATPHLPRYFSGEVSEFKASASVPMAAVLMSNTRYHLQVYE
;
A
#
# COMPACT_ATOMS: atom_id res chain seq x y z
N PRO A 1 24.70 -6.43 -1.19
CA PRO A 1 24.08 -5.19 -0.67
C PRO A 1 23.39 -5.54 0.65
N ASP A 2 23.59 -4.71 1.65
CA ASP A 2 22.94 -4.86 2.94
C ASP A 2 21.58 -4.16 2.83
N PHE A 3 20.53 -4.91 2.54
CA PHE A 3 19.18 -4.39 2.50
C PHE A 3 18.73 -3.92 3.89
N HIS A 4 17.99 -2.83 3.93
CA HIS A 4 17.50 -2.23 5.17
C HIS A 4 16.74 -3.23 6.06
N TRP A 5 15.93 -4.11 5.46
CA TRP A 5 15.15 -5.10 6.19
C TRP A 5 15.99 -6.15 6.93
N LEU A 6 17.26 -6.34 6.58
CA LEU A 6 18.16 -7.26 7.30
C LEU A 6 18.50 -6.76 8.71
N SER A 7 18.50 -5.45 8.92
CA SER A 7 18.78 -4.83 10.22
C SER A 7 17.53 -4.29 10.93
N ALA A 8 16.58 -3.73 10.19
CA ALA A 8 15.39 -3.07 10.75
C ALA A 8 14.15 -3.97 10.84
N GLY A 9 14.20 -5.15 10.23
CA GLY A 9 13.09 -6.09 10.19
C GLY A 9 12.09 -5.81 9.06
N ILE A 10 11.13 -6.72 8.91
CA ILE A 10 10.12 -6.69 7.86
C ILE A 10 8.81 -6.18 8.47
N THR A 11 8.19 -5.19 7.83
CA THR A 11 6.90 -4.61 8.25
C THR A 11 5.74 -5.04 7.36
N GLY A 12 6.03 -5.50 6.14
CA GLY A 12 5.04 -6.01 5.22
C GLY A 12 5.67 -6.70 4.01
N VAL A 13 4.86 -7.46 3.30
CA VAL A 13 5.25 -8.20 2.09
C VAL A 13 4.16 -8.06 1.05
N CYS A 14 4.53 -7.83 -0.20
CA CYS A 14 3.62 -7.79 -1.33
C CYS A 14 4.30 -8.27 -2.62
N ALA A 15 3.59 -8.23 -3.72
CA ALA A 15 4.14 -8.53 -5.04
C ALA A 15 3.88 -7.38 -6.00
N TYR A 16 4.83 -7.09 -6.87
CA TYR A 16 4.70 -6.04 -7.86
C TYR A 16 5.57 -6.34 -9.09
N GLN A 17 4.97 -6.28 -10.28
CA GLN A 17 5.64 -6.48 -11.57
C GLN A 17 6.56 -7.72 -11.61
N GLY A 18 6.08 -8.86 -11.11
CA GLY A 18 6.85 -10.11 -11.10
C GLY A 18 8.01 -10.14 -10.10
N ARG A 19 8.04 -9.23 -9.15
CA ARG A 19 9.02 -9.15 -8.07
C ARG A 19 8.34 -9.37 -6.71
N LEU A 20 9.01 -10.04 -5.80
CA LEU A 20 8.65 -10.04 -4.39
C LEU A 20 9.08 -8.71 -3.77
N CYS A 21 8.19 -8.06 -3.04
CA CYS A 21 8.45 -6.79 -2.38
C CYS A 21 8.48 -6.99 -0.87
N ILE A 22 9.49 -6.46 -0.22
CA ILE A 22 9.63 -6.42 1.24
C ILE A 22 9.57 -4.97 1.68
N LEU A 23 8.65 -4.68 2.60
CA LEU A 23 8.51 -3.37 3.23
C LEU A 23 9.28 -3.38 4.55
N SER A 24 10.08 -2.35 4.80
CA SER A 24 10.89 -2.20 5.99
C SER A 24 11.03 -0.73 6.36
N GLY A 25 10.30 -0.29 7.38
CA GLY A 25 10.24 1.13 7.69
C GLY A 25 9.75 1.95 6.49
N ASN A 26 10.51 2.95 6.10
CA ASN A 26 10.24 3.79 4.92
C ASN A 26 10.94 3.29 3.63
N TYR A 27 11.49 2.08 3.65
CA TYR A 27 12.14 1.44 2.50
C TYR A 27 11.25 0.36 1.89
N VAL A 28 11.38 0.19 0.59
CA VAL A 28 10.82 -0.92 -0.17
C VAL A 28 11.94 -1.60 -0.94
N ALA A 29 12.11 -2.89 -0.70
CA ALA A 29 13.06 -3.72 -1.43
C ALA A 29 12.30 -4.65 -2.37
N PHE A 30 12.80 -4.83 -3.59
CA PHE A 30 12.25 -5.70 -4.61
C PHE A 30 13.27 -6.76 -4.98
N SER A 31 12.83 -8.01 -5.07
CA SER A 31 13.65 -9.10 -5.59
C SER A 31 14.06 -8.87 -7.05
N ALA A 32 14.95 -9.69 -7.56
CA ALA A 32 15.23 -9.71 -8.98
C ALA A 32 13.96 -10.00 -9.80
N ALA A 33 13.86 -9.42 -10.99
CA ALA A 33 12.72 -9.62 -11.87
C ALA A 33 12.53 -11.12 -12.20
N GLY A 34 11.29 -11.62 -12.02
CA GLY A 34 10.94 -13.01 -12.26
C GLY A 34 11.58 -14.04 -11.31
N ASN A 35 12.36 -13.61 -10.31
CA ASN A 35 12.98 -14.50 -9.35
C ASN A 35 12.86 -13.98 -7.91
N PRO A 36 11.83 -14.38 -7.16
CA PRO A 36 11.57 -13.88 -5.81
C PRO A 36 12.61 -14.31 -4.77
N LYS A 37 13.45 -15.26 -5.09
CA LYS A 37 14.51 -15.77 -4.19
C LYS A 37 15.85 -15.06 -4.39
N ARG A 38 16.02 -14.32 -5.48
CA ARG A 38 17.28 -13.66 -5.78
C ARG A 38 17.30 -12.21 -5.28
N TRP A 39 18.19 -11.94 -4.31
CA TRP A 39 18.36 -10.64 -3.65
C TRP A 39 19.78 -10.08 -3.85
N TYR A 40 20.55 -10.60 -4.79
CA TYR A 40 21.88 -10.16 -5.13
C TYR A 40 21.97 -9.83 -6.62
N ARG A 41 22.92 -8.96 -6.96
CA ARG A 41 23.16 -8.54 -8.34
C ARG A 41 23.67 -9.72 -9.19
N SER A 42 23.35 -9.68 -10.47
CA SER A 42 23.80 -10.70 -11.43
C SER A 42 25.28 -10.57 -11.74
N THR A 43 25.79 -9.33 -11.80
CA THR A 43 27.19 -9.02 -12.09
C THR A 43 27.70 -7.94 -11.13
N VAL A 44 29.03 -7.87 -10.99
CA VAL A 44 29.68 -6.84 -10.15
C VAL A 44 29.99 -5.59 -10.97
N THR A 45 30.09 -5.72 -12.29
CA THR A 45 30.55 -4.67 -13.20
C THR A 45 29.41 -3.77 -13.68
N GLU A 46 28.19 -4.29 -13.80
CA GLU A 46 27.05 -3.57 -14.33
C GLU A 46 25.83 -3.73 -13.44
N LEU A 47 24.99 -2.68 -13.37
CA LEU A 47 23.66 -2.73 -12.77
C LEU A 47 22.63 -3.05 -13.85
N LEU A 48 22.08 -4.26 -13.81
CA LEU A 48 21.09 -4.71 -14.78
C LEU A 48 19.67 -4.30 -14.35
N ASP A 49 18.79 -4.06 -15.31
CA ASP A 49 17.39 -3.71 -15.06
C ASP A 49 16.62 -4.82 -14.32
N SER A 50 17.07 -6.06 -14.45
CA SER A 50 16.51 -7.21 -13.73
C SER A 50 17.04 -7.40 -12.31
N ASP A 51 18.04 -6.64 -11.89
CA ASP A 51 18.65 -6.77 -10.57
C ASP A 51 17.68 -6.36 -9.45
N PRO A 52 17.91 -6.81 -8.20
CA PRO A 52 17.16 -6.38 -7.05
C PRO A 52 17.25 -4.86 -6.83
N ILE A 53 16.17 -4.30 -6.29
CA ILE A 53 16.02 -2.86 -6.07
C ILE A 53 15.82 -2.63 -4.57
N GLU A 54 16.38 -1.57 -4.04
CA GLU A 54 15.98 -0.97 -2.78
C GLU A 54 15.82 0.53 -2.96
N VAL A 55 14.69 1.04 -2.54
CA VAL A 55 14.37 2.47 -2.60
C VAL A 55 13.78 2.93 -1.27
N GLY A 56 14.25 4.06 -0.77
CA GLY A 56 13.73 4.73 0.41
C GLY A 56 12.88 5.93 0.04
N ALA A 57 11.85 6.21 0.84
CA ALA A 57 11.10 7.45 0.70
C ALA A 57 11.97 8.64 1.06
N SER A 58 11.95 9.68 0.23
CA SER A 58 12.72 10.91 0.43
C SER A 58 12.14 11.83 1.51
N SER A 59 10.95 11.54 2.02
CA SER A 59 10.32 12.34 3.07
C SER A 59 10.97 12.06 4.42
N GLN A 60 11.17 13.10 5.22
CA GLN A 60 11.67 13.02 6.60
C GLN A 60 10.66 12.38 7.57
N SER A 61 9.55 11.88 7.07
CA SER A 61 8.53 11.18 7.85
C SER A 61 9.04 9.78 8.20
N SER A 62 9.16 9.50 9.48
CA SER A 62 9.52 8.19 10.05
C SER A 62 8.39 7.17 9.94
N ALA A 63 7.59 7.24 8.87
CA ALA A 63 6.48 6.34 8.67
C ALA A 63 6.93 4.98 8.17
N SER A 64 6.39 3.95 8.80
CA SER A 64 6.64 2.56 8.43
C SER A 64 5.51 2.06 7.52
N TYR A 65 5.84 1.67 6.31
CA TYR A 65 4.88 1.06 5.40
C TYR A 65 4.54 -0.36 5.88
N THR A 66 3.26 -0.61 6.02
CA THR A 66 2.72 -1.91 6.46
C THR A 66 2.09 -2.69 5.31
N TRP A 67 1.40 -1.99 4.40
CA TRP A 67 0.74 -2.59 3.27
C TRP A 67 1.24 -2.03 1.95
N GLY A 68 1.42 -2.92 0.98
CA GLY A 68 1.67 -2.58 -0.41
C GLY A 68 0.62 -3.25 -1.30
N VAL A 69 -0.09 -2.49 -2.11
CA VAL A 69 -1.15 -2.96 -2.98
C VAL A 69 -0.90 -2.48 -4.40
N GLN A 70 -0.82 -3.41 -5.33
CA GLN A 70 -0.81 -3.05 -6.73
C GLN A 70 -2.21 -2.60 -7.14
N TYR A 71 -2.30 -1.35 -7.54
CA TYR A 71 -3.52 -0.76 -8.03
C TYR A 71 -3.28 -0.12 -9.40
N GLN A 72 -4.04 -0.58 -10.38
CA GLN A 72 -3.78 -0.28 -11.79
C GLN A 72 -2.35 -0.67 -12.21
N ARG A 73 -1.47 0.29 -12.44
CA ARG A 73 -0.07 0.06 -12.85
C ARG A 73 0.93 0.30 -11.74
N ASP A 74 0.51 1.00 -10.68
CA ASP A 74 1.37 1.48 -9.63
C ASP A 74 1.32 0.59 -8.40
N LEU A 75 2.34 0.66 -7.56
CA LEU A 75 2.33 0.08 -6.21
C LEU A 75 2.02 1.17 -5.20
N LEU A 76 0.87 1.08 -4.55
CA LEU A 76 0.49 1.97 -3.46
C LEU A 76 0.98 1.42 -2.14
N LEU A 77 1.56 2.29 -1.33
CA LEU A 77 2.15 1.98 -0.03
C LEU A 77 1.36 2.69 1.06
N PHE A 78 1.01 1.95 2.10
CA PHE A 78 0.21 2.46 3.21
C PHE A 78 1.00 2.39 4.52
N SER A 79 1.05 3.52 5.22
CA SER A 79 1.54 3.64 6.58
C SER A 79 0.44 4.20 7.48
N LYS A 80 0.67 4.23 8.80
CA LYS A 80 -0.30 4.80 9.74
C LYS A 80 -0.59 6.28 9.53
N SER A 81 0.31 7.03 8.92
CA SER A 81 0.22 8.50 8.81
C SER A 81 0.02 9.03 7.41
N HIS A 82 0.42 8.30 6.38
CA HIS A 82 0.32 8.74 4.99
C HIS A 82 0.39 7.57 4.00
N GLN A 83 0.09 7.86 2.75
CA GLN A 83 0.20 6.95 1.63
C GLN A 83 1.26 7.47 0.64
N ALA A 84 1.93 6.53 0.00
CA ALA A 84 2.91 6.82 -1.04
C ALA A 84 2.68 5.90 -2.25
N VAL A 85 3.34 6.21 -3.34
CA VAL A 85 3.26 5.44 -4.57
C VAL A 85 4.65 5.16 -5.12
N VAL A 86 4.85 3.93 -5.61
CA VAL A 86 5.94 3.59 -6.53
C VAL A 86 5.33 3.64 -7.93
N PRO A 87 5.52 4.74 -8.67
CA PRO A 87 4.86 4.92 -9.95
C PRO A 87 5.48 4.04 -11.03
N SER A 88 4.61 3.47 -11.86
CA SER A 88 5.00 2.83 -13.11
C SER A 88 4.90 3.88 -14.22
N THR A 89 6.01 4.23 -14.81
CA THR A 89 6.07 5.18 -15.96
C THR A 89 5.67 4.52 -17.29
N GLY A 90 4.90 3.42 -17.22
CA GLY A 90 4.52 2.63 -18.40
C GLY A 90 5.52 1.54 -18.76
N GLN A 91 6.64 1.47 -18.05
CA GLN A 91 7.67 0.44 -18.19
C GLN A 91 7.87 -0.32 -16.86
N ALA A 92 8.56 -1.46 -16.92
CA ALA A 92 8.95 -2.18 -15.72
C ALA A 92 9.90 -1.33 -14.88
N ILE A 93 9.75 -1.40 -13.54
CA ILE A 93 10.67 -0.71 -12.63
C ILE A 93 12.06 -1.34 -12.72
N THR A 94 13.05 -0.48 -12.66
CA THR A 94 14.48 -0.86 -12.67
C THR A 94 15.19 -0.26 -11.46
N PRO A 95 16.38 -0.73 -11.11
CA PRO A 95 17.15 -0.11 -10.03
C PRO A 95 17.49 1.37 -10.23
N ARG A 96 17.36 1.87 -11.47
CA ARG A 96 17.63 3.27 -11.83
C ARG A 96 16.39 4.14 -11.84
N THR A 97 15.20 3.56 -12.01
CA THR A 97 13.94 4.30 -12.20
C THR A 97 12.99 4.20 -11.01
N ALA A 98 13.21 3.23 -10.11
CA ALA A 98 12.35 3.04 -8.95
C ALA A 98 12.45 4.26 -8.00
N THR A 99 11.31 4.84 -7.69
CA THR A 99 11.17 5.95 -6.75
C THR A 99 9.94 5.77 -5.89
N ILE A 100 9.93 6.39 -4.71
CA ILE A 100 8.74 6.49 -3.86
C ILE A 100 8.34 7.96 -3.79
N ALA A 101 7.11 8.26 -4.17
CA ALA A 101 6.55 9.60 -4.10
C ALA A 101 5.37 9.63 -3.11
N PRO A 102 5.22 10.68 -2.29
CA PRO A 102 4.04 10.84 -1.45
C PRO A 102 2.80 11.08 -2.32
N THR A 103 1.65 10.55 -1.92
CA THR A 103 0.39 10.75 -2.65
C THR A 103 -0.72 11.32 -1.79
N SER A 104 -0.89 10.88 -0.55
CA SER A 104 -1.86 11.47 0.38
C SER A 104 -1.38 11.41 1.82
N GLY A 105 -1.89 12.31 2.68
CA GLY A 105 -1.50 12.48 4.09
C GLY A 105 -2.56 12.03 5.08
N TYR A 106 -3.45 11.12 4.70
CA TYR A 106 -4.48 10.61 5.63
C TYR A 106 -3.94 9.49 6.51
N ALA A 107 -4.44 9.43 7.75
CA ALA A 107 -4.16 8.30 8.62
C ALA A 107 -4.80 7.02 8.06
N THR A 108 -4.15 5.88 8.24
CA THR A 108 -4.66 4.56 7.87
C THR A 108 -4.75 3.67 9.10
N ASP A 109 -5.87 2.96 9.25
CA ASP A 109 -5.93 1.81 10.15
C ASP A 109 -5.23 0.63 9.46
N THR A 110 -4.03 0.30 9.96
CA THR A 110 -3.17 -0.73 9.36
C THR A 110 -3.47 -2.14 9.85
N ASN A 111 -4.53 -2.35 10.63
CA ASN A 111 -4.92 -3.68 11.09
C ASN A 111 -5.50 -4.55 9.97
N ALA A 112 -6.09 -3.91 8.95
CA ALA A 112 -6.57 -4.61 7.77
C ALA A 112 -5.95 -4.05 6.48
N PRO A 113 -5.66 -4.92 5.49
CA PRO A 113 -5.11 -4.48 4.21
C PRO A 113 -6.13 -3.65 3.43
N PRO A 114 -5.67 -2.64 2.68
CA PRO A 114 -6.51 -2.00 1.66
C PRO A 114 -7.01 -3.00 0.63
N ALA A 115 -8.20 -2.78 0.09
CA ALA A 115 -8.83 -3.69 -0.87
C ALA A 115 -9.45 -2.95 -2.06
N ILE A 116 -9.45 -3.58 -3.22
CA ILE A 116 -10.05 -3.02 -4.44
C ILE A 116 -11.53 -3.39 -4.46
N MET A 117 -12.39 -2.36 -4.48
CA MET A 117 -13.82 -2.45 -4.63
C MET A 117 -14.23 -1.84 -5.98
N GLY A 118 -14.67 -2.69 -6.91
CA GLY A 118 -14.97 -2.23 -8.26
C GLY A 118 -13.72 -1.60 -8.93
N LYS A 119 -13.77 -0.28 -9.12
CA LYS A 119 -12.68 0.51 -9.74
C LYS A 119 -11.88 1.33 -8.76
N THR A 120 -12.27 1.38 -7.49
CA THR A 120 -11.62 2.19 -6.46
C THR A 120 -10.80 1.31 -5.51
N LEU A 121 -9.77 1.88 -4.91
CA LEU A 121 -9.06 1.25 -3.81
C LEU A 121 -9.57 1.83 -2.50
N MET A 122 -10.06 0.98 -1.62
CA MET A 122 -10.57 1.37 -0.32
C MET A 122 -9.60 1.00 0.80
N TYR A 123 -9.51 1.85 1.80
CA TYR A 123 -8.75 1.60 3.03
C TYR A 123 -9.45 2.21 4.24
N ALA A 124 -9.23 1.60 5.40
CA ALA A 124 -9.78 2.07 6.65
C ALA A 124 -8.95 3.22 7.25
N ARG A 125 -9.61 4.18 7.90
CA ARG A 125 -8.96 5.24 8.67
C ARG A 125 -9.63 5.45 10.02
N PRO A 126 -8.92 5.83 11.07
CA PRO A 126 -9.55 6.32 12.30
C PRO A 126 -10.25 7.67 12.02
N THR A 127 -11.53 7.80 12.39
CA THR A 127 -12.32 9.03 12.23
C THR A 127 -12.48 9.81 13.52
N ALA A 128 -12.69 9.08 14.63
CA ALA A 128 -12.81 9.63 15.96
C ALA A 128 -12.27 8.59 16.96
N PRO A 129 -12.01 8.96 18.22
CA PRO A 129 -11.59 7.98 19.23
C PRO A 129 -12.58 6.80 19.31
N GLY A 130 -12.09 5.60 19.01
CA GLY A 130 -12.87 4.37 19.02
C GLY A 130 -13.79 4.16 17.81
N TYR A 131 -13.63 4.92 16.72
CA TYR A 131 -14.41 4.76 15.50
C TYR A 131 -13.53 4.78 14.25
N THR A 132 -13.93 3.99 13.27
CA THR A 132 -13.27 3.87 11.96
C THR A 132 -14.19 4.35 10.84
N GLY A 133 -13.65 4.90 9.80
CA GLY A 133 -14.31 5.19 8.53
C GLY A 133 -13.51 4.62 7.36
N PHE A 134 -14.03 4.79 6.16
CA PHE A 134 -13.39 4.29 4.96
C PHE A 134 -13.09 5.41 3.99
N MET A 135 -11.93 5.32 3.36
CA MET A 135 -11.47 6.22 2.30
C MET A 135 -11.50 5.47 0.98
N GLU A 136 -11.89 6.18 -0.05
CA GLU A 136 -11.70 5.76 -1.45
C GLU A 136 -10.48 6.44 -2.04
N MET A 137 -9.68 5.68 -2.76
CA MET A 137 -8.54 6.20 -3.48
C MET A 137 -8.71 5.92 -4.97
N ILE A 138 -8.60 6.97 -5.78
CA ILE A 138 -8.71 6.92 -7.23
C ILE A 138 -7.50 7.62 -7.88
N PRO A 139 -7.13 7.25 -9.11
CA PRO A 139 -6.09 7.97 -9.83
C PRO A 139 -6.49 9.43 -10.08
N SER A 140 -5.52 10.33 -9.95
CA SER A 140 -5.72 11.72 -10.35
C SER A 140 -5.92 11.85 -11.86
N GLN A 141 -6.92 12.59 -12.28
CA GLN A 141 -7.15 12.90 -13.69
C GLN A 141 -6.16 13.92 -14.25
N TYR A 142 -5.48 14.65 -13.37
CA TYR A 142 -4.60 15.77 -13.75
C TYR A 142 -3.12 15.41 -13.76
N THR A 143 -2.71 14.43 -12.98
CA THR A 143 -1.29 14.08 -12.83
C THR A 143 -1.12 12.58 -12.80
N ALA A 144 -0.40 12.05 -13.76
CA ALA A 144 -0.07 10.62 -13.81
C ALA A 144 0.77 10.20 -12.59
N GLY A 145 0.49 9.03 -12.02
CA GLY A 145 1.18 8.53 -10.84
C GLY A 145 0.81 9.23 -9.53
N GLN A 146 -0.25 10.05 -9.53
CA GLN A 146 -0.82 10.66 -8.33
C GLN A 146 -2.23 10.10 -8.08
N TYR A 147 -2.60 10.05 -6.81
CA TYR A 147 -3.87 9.51 -6.35
C TYR A 147 -4.57 10.50 -5.42
N ILE A 148 -5.88 10.54 -5.50
CA ILE A 148 -6.75 11.37 -4.66
C ILE A 148 -7.49 10.44 -3.72
N SER A 149 -7.54 10.80 -2.44
CA SER A 149 -8.29 10.08 -1.42
C SER A 149 -9.46 10.93 -0.96
N ASP A 150 -10.66 10.37 -1.03
CA ASP A 150 -11.90 10.97 -0.56
C ASP A 150 -12.54 10.11 0.53
N ASP A 151 -13.32 10.74 1.41
CA ASP A 151 -14.04 10.02 2.46
C ASP A 151 -15.28 9.33 1.87
N ALA A 152 -15.28 7.99 1.86
CA ALA A 152 -16.41 7.20 1.39
C ALA A 152 -17.58 7.15 2.39
N THR A 153 -17.32 7.42 3.66
CA THR A 153 -18.28 7.30 4.75
C THR A 153 -18.52 8.60 5.54
N PRO A 154 -18.57 9.79 4.92
CA PRO A 154 -18.69 11.05 5.64
C PRO A 154 -20.03 11.15 6.39
N HIS A 155 -21.05 10.44 5.93
CA HIS A 155 -22.39 10.39 6.53
C HIS A 155 -22.51 9.39 7.70
N LEU A 156 -21.45 8.60 7.95
CA LEU A 156 -21.41 7.55 8.97
C LEU A 156 -20.24 7.73 9.97
N PRO A 157 -20.00 8.92 10.55
CA PRO A 157 -18.78 9.23 11.27
C PRO A 157 -18.57 8.41 12.55
N ARG A 158 -19.61 7.77 13.06
CA ARG A 158 -19.59 6.94 14.29
C ARG A 158 -20.34 5.61 14.13
N TYR A 159 -20.44 5.11 12.92
CA TYR A 159 -21.13 3.85 12.66
C TYR A 159 -20.24 2.64 12.93
N PHE A 160 -19.00 2.66 12.42
CA PHE A 160 -18.04 1.57 12.57
C PHE A 160 -17.29 1.71 13.89
N SER A 161 -17.75 0.98 14.91
CA SER A 161 -17.18 1.06 16.26
C SER A 161 -15.99 0.12 16.43
N GLY A 162 -14.88 0.67 16.91
CA GLY A 162 -13.62 -0.04 17.11
C GLY A 162 -12.67 0.07 15.92
N GLU A 163 -11.67 -0.80 15.90
CA GLU A 163 -10.71 -0.97 14.80
C GLU A 163 -11.22 -2.04 13.83
N VAL A 164 -10.76 -1.99 12.58
CA VAL A 164 -11.08 -3.03 11.60
C VAL A 164 -10.33 -4.30 11.97
N SER A 165 -11.06 -5.40 12.15
CA SER A 165 -10.47 -6.72 12.34
C SER A 165 -10.22 -7.43 11.01
N GLU A 166 -11.15 -7.27 10.08
CA GLU A 166 -11.02 -7.83 8.73
C GLU A 166 -11.77 -6.95 7.72
N PHE A 167 -11.17 -6.75 6.57
CA PHE A 167 -11.74 -6.01 5.46
C PHE A 167 -11.50 -6.76 4.16
N LYS A 168 -12.56 -7.06 3.44
CA LYS A 168 -12.52 -7.70 2.12
C LYS A 168 -13.45 -6.97 1.17
N ALA A 169 -13.03 -6.81 -0.06
CA ALA A 169 -13.84 -6.22 -1.11
C ALA A 169 -13.79 -7.07 -2.38
N SER A 170 -14.81 -6.93 -3.21
CA SER A 170 -14.87 -7.58 -4.52
C SER A 170 -14.60 -6.56 -5.62
N ALA A 171 -13.71 -6.91 -6.55
CA ALA A 171 -13.44 -6.10 -7.72
C ALA A 171 -14.53 -6.24 -8.81
N SER A 172 -15.24 -7.36 -8.83
CA SER A 172 -16.29 -7.65 -9.85
C SER A 172 -17.66 -7.09 -9.47
N VAL A 173 -17.95 -7.06 -8.18
CA VAL A 173 -19.17 -6.47 -7.62
C VAL A 173 -18.72 -5.38 -6.66
N PRO A 174 -19.23 -4.13 -6.77
CA PRO A 174 -18.82 -3.04 -5.88
C PRO A 174 -19.37 -3.26 -4.46
N MET A 175 -18.84 -4.25 -3.77
CA MET A 175 -19.25 -4.65 -2.45
C MET A 175 -18.04 -4.88 -1.56
N ALA A 176 -18.10 -4.39 -0.33
CA ALA A 176 -17.10 -4.63 0.69
C ALA A 176 -17.74 -5.21 1.95
N ALA A 177 -17.04 -6.12 2.61
CA ALA A 177 -17.43 -6.73 3.87
C ALA A 177 -16.41 -6.33 4.95
N VAL A 178 -16.92 -5.88 6.08
CA VAL A 178 -16.13 -5.36 7.19
C VAL A 178 -16.49 -6.09 8.48
N LEU A 179 -15.48 -6.51 9.20
CA LEU A 179 -15.60 -7.03 10.56
C LEU A 179 -14.87 -6.09 11.52
N MET A 180 -15.60 -5.54 12.49
CA MET A 180 -15.06 -4.61 13.47
C MET A 180 -14.70 -5.32 14.78
N SER A 181 -13.69 -4.82 15.48
CA SER A 181 -13.21 -5.39 16.76
C SER A 181 -14.29 -5.41 17.85
N ASN A 182 -15.13 -4.37 17.90
CA ASN A 182 -16.19 -4.22 18.91
C ASN A 182 -17.50 -4.92 18.56
N THR A 183 -17.69 -5.33 17.29
CA THR A 183 -18.93 -5.94 16.79
C THR A 183 -18.68 -7.22 16.03
N ARG A 184 -17.88 -8.12 16.59
CA ARG A 184 -17.41 -9.36 15.93
C ARG A 184 -18.51 -10.34 15.50
N TYR A 185 -19.72 -10.17 15.98
CA TYR A 185 -20.87 -11.00 15.61
C TYR A 185 -21.70 -10.42 14.47
N HIS A 186 -21.32 -9.24 13.97
CA HIS A 186 -22.03 -8.55 12.89
C HIS A 186 -21.08 -8.32 11.72
N LEU A 187 -21.40 -8.89 10.57
CA LEU A 187 -20.76 -8.56 9.31
C LEU A 187 -21.45 -7.33 8.73
N GLN A 188 -20.68 -6.27 8.53
CA GLN A 188 -21.17 -5.04 7.89
C GLN A 188 -20.84 -5.12 6.40
N VAL A 189 -21.82 -4.82 5.57
CA VAL A 189 -21.67 -4.82 4.10
C VAL A 189 -21.89 -3.41 3.60
N TYR A 190 -20.99 -2.97 2.75
CA TYR A 190 -21.03 -1.68 2.06
C TYR A 190 -21.14 -1.95 0.55
N GLU A 191 -22.11 -1.28 -0.11
CA GLU A 191 -22.38 -1.35 -1.56
C GLU A 191 -22.25 0.03 -2.21
#